data_a65a9ce2446b39681e27e85d0d801fb9
#
_entry.id   a65a9ce2446b39681e27e85d0d801fb9
#
_cell.length_a   1.000
_cell.length_b   1.000
_cell.length_c   1.000
_cell.angle_alpha   90.00
_cell.angle_beta   90.00
_cell.angle_gamma   90.00
#
_symmetry.space_group_name_H-M   'P 1'
#
loop_
_entity.id
_entity.type
_entity.pdbx_description
1 polymer ?
#
loop_
_entity_poly.entity_id
_entity_poly.type
_entity_poly.pdbx_seq_one_letter_code
_entity_poly.pdbx_strand_id
1 'polypeptide(L)'
;PGMVKAAYSSGKPAVGVGAGNTPAIIDDTADIVLAVNSIIHSKTFDNGMICASEQSVIVHQNVYDAVKTEFAARGCYFLDPEETEKVRKTILINGALNAKIVGQSAFRIAELAGVTVPEGTKILIGEVESVDLSEEFAHEKLSPVLAMYKAEDIHDAFNKAEQLIADGGYGHTSSIYLNEITEHEKLDEFAARMKTCRILVNTPSSHGGIGDLYNFKLAPSLTLGCGSWGGNSVSENVGVKHLINIKTVAERRENMLWFRAPEKVYIKKGCLPVALDELKNIMGKKRAFIVTDNFLYKNGYTKPITDKLDEMGIVHATFGDVAPDPTLQCAEKGVEQMRAFEPDTIIALGGGSAMDAAKIMWVLYEHPEADFMDMAMRFI
;
A
#
# COMPACT_ATOMS: atom_id res chain seq x y z
N PRO A 1 -6.27 -13.37 -24.00
CA PRO A 1 -7.23 -12.26 -24.24
C PRO A 1 -8.55 -12.70 -24.85
N GLY A 2 -8.56 -13.59 -25.87
CA GLY A 2 -9.79 -14.01 -26.59
C GLY A 2 -10.81 -14.70 -25.68
N MET A 3 -10.38 -15.65 -24.84
CA MET A 3 -11.27 -16.36 -23.92
C MET A 3 -11.83 -15.44 -22.82
N VAL A 4 -11.05 -14.50 -22.32
CA VAL A 4 -11.52 -13.52 -21.33
C VAL A 4 -12.61 -12.63 -21.91
N LYS A 5 -12.40 -12.13 -23.15
CA LYS A 5 -13.41 -11.36 -23.87
C LYS A 5 -14.70 -12.18 -24.12
N ALA A 6 -14.57 -13.45 -24.51
CA ALA A 6 -15.70 -14.33 -24.69
C ALA A 6 -16.44 -14.60 -23.37
N ALA A 7 -15.71 -14.83 -22.28
CA ALA A 7 -16.32 -15.03 -20.95
C ALA A 7 -17.12 -13.81 -20.49
N TYR A 8 -16.56 -12.60 -20.57
CA TYR A 8 -17.28 -11.37 -20.23
C TYR A 8 -18.45 -11.08 -21.18
N SER A 9 -18.37 -11.48 -22.43
CA SER A 9 -19.45 -11.30 -23.42
C SER A 9 -20.56 -12.34 -23.29
N SER A 10 -20.40 -13.35 -22.42
CA SER A 10 -21.38 -14.45 -22.28
C SER A 10 -22.70 -14.04 -21.59
N GLY A 11 -22.74 -12.86 -20.96
CA GLY A 11 -23.86 -12.42 -20.13
C GLY A 11 -23.98 -13.15 -18.81
N LYS A 12 -23.01 -13.99 -18.43
CA LYS A 12 -22.92 -14.70 -17.15
C LYS A 12 -21.87 -14.06 -16.26
N PRO A 13 -21.97 -14.20 -14.91
CA PRO A 13 -20.89 -13.80 -14.03
C PRO A 13 -19.56 -14.44 -14.45
N ALA A 14 -18.54 -13.63 -14.64
CA ALA A 14 -17.23 -14.08 -15.05
C ALA A 14 -16.14 -13.34 -14.29
N VAL A 15 -15.05 -14.05 -13.97
CA VAL A 15 -13.82 -13.50 -13.42
C VAL A 15 -12.70 -13.87 -14.40
N GLY A 16 -12.17 -12.88 -15.07
CA GLY A 16 -11.08 -13.04 -16.02
C GLY A 16 -9.90 -12.14 -15.67
N VAL A 17 -8.76 -12.39 -16.32
CA VAL A 17 -7.54 -11.60 -16.12
C VAL A 17 -7.00 -11.11 -17.44
N GLY A 18 -6.37 -9.93 -17.44
CA GLY A 18 -5.70 -9.36 -18.59
C GLY A 18 -4.37 -10.06 -18.90
N ALA A 19 -3.77 -9.68 -20.04
CA ALA A 19 -2.39 -10.02 -20.34
C ALA A 19 -1.44 -9.29 -19.39
N GLY A 20 -0.28 -9.90 -19.10
CA GLY A 20 0.76 -9.28 -18.31
C GLY A 20 1.93 -8.83 -19.18
N ASN A 21 2.39 -7.62 -19.05
CA ASN A 21 3.64 -7.15 -19.63
C ASN A 21 4.49 -6.48 -18.55
N THR A 22 4.92 -7.30 -17.59
CA THR A 22 5.57 -6.85 -16.36
C THR A 22 6.95 -6.24 -16.63
N PRO A 23 7.15 -4.93 -16.42
CA PRO A 23 8.48 -4.33 -16.39
C PRO A 23 9.10 -4.51 -15.00
N ALA A 24 10.41 -4.76 -14.96
CA ALA A 24 11.23 -4.73 -13.77
C ALA A 24 12.28 -3.62 -13.89
N ILE A 25 12.30 -2.67 -12.96
CA ILE A 25 13.31 -1.60 -12.92
C ILE A 25 14.43 -2.02 -11.97
N ILE A 26 15.68 -1.81 -12.37
CA ILE A 26 16.84 -1.91 -11.49
C ILE A 26 17.46 -0.50 -11.37
N ASP A 27 17.22 0.11 -10.20
CA ASP A 27 17.78 1.42 -9.84
C ASP A 27 19.28 1.31 -9.51
N ASP A 28 20.02 2.42 -9.55
CA ASP A 28 21.45 2.43 -9.24
C ASP A 28 21.77 2.20 -7.75
N THR A 29 20.75 2.27 -6.89
CA THR A 29 20.84 1.93 -5.46
C THR A 29 20.49 0.49 -5.13
N ALA A 30 20.11 -0.31 -6.14
CA ALA A 30 19.70 -1.70 -5.95
C ALA A 30 20.86 -2.62 -5.52
N ASP A 31 20.55 -3.64 -4.74
CA ASP A 31 21.40 -4.82 -4.61
C ASP A 31 21.33 -5.61 -5.93
N ILE A 32 22.36 -5.49 -6.76
CA ILE A 32 22.43 -6.09 -8.09
C ILE A 32 22.34 -7.61 -8.01
N VAL A 33 23.00 -8.24 -7.04
CA VAL A 33 23.00 -9.68 -6.86
C VAL A 33 21.59 -10.18 -6.52
N LEU A 34 20.92 -9.50 -5.60
CA LEU A 34 19.53 -9.79 -5.24
C LEU A 34 18.60 -9.60 -6.44
N ALA A 35 18.70 -8.47 -7.13
CA ALA A 35 17.84 -8.12 -8.25
C ALA A 35 17.94 -9.14 -9.40
N VAL A 36 19.17 -9.42 -9.85
CA VAL A 36 19.41 -10.35 -10.96
C VAL A 36 19.00 -11.77 -10.58
N ASN A 37 19.35 -12.22 -9.38
CA ASN A 37 18.96 -13.56 -8.91
C ASN A 37 17.43 -13.70 -8.83
N SER A 38 16.74 -12.68 -8.31
CA SER A 38 15.29 -12.67 -8.21
C SER A 38 14.63 -12.72 -9.59
N ILE A 39 15.10 -11.93 -10.55
CA ILE A 39 14.59 -11.92 -11.92
C ILE A 39 14.82 -13.26 -12.62
N ILE A 40 16.00 -13.84 -12.48
CA ILE A 40 16.28 -15.18 -13.05
C ILE A 40 15.37 -16.23 -12.43
N HIS A 41 15.23 -16.25 -11.12
CA HIS A 41 14.37 -17.19 -10.41
C HIS A 41 12.90 -17.05 -10.86
N SER A 42 12.42 -15.84 -10.95
CA SER A 42 11.08 -15.52 -11.43
C SER A 42 10.86 -15.91 -12.89
N LYS A 43 11.79 -15.57 -13.78
CA LYS A 43 11.66 -15.78 -15.22
C LYS A 43 11.84 -17.22 -15.65
N THR A 44 12.56 -18.02 -14.87
CA THR A 44 12.74 -19.46 -15.12
C THR A 44 11.68 -20.32 -14.46
N PHE A 45 10.95 -19.77 -13.48
CA PHE A 45 9.83 -20.47 -12.87
C PHE A 45 8.76 -20.77 -13.93
N ASP A 46 8.40 -22.03 -14.05
CA ASP A 46 7.48 -22.55 -15.07
C ASP A 46 7.83 -22.06 -16.50
N ASN A 47 9.12 -21.96 -16.81
CA ASN A 47 9.65 -21.43 -18.06
C ASN A 47 9.02 -20.08 -18.46
N GLY A 48 8.79 -19.21 -17.51
CA GLY A 48 8.25 -17.86 -17.73
C GLY A 48 6.78 -17.80 -18.14
N MET A 49 6.02 -18.87 -17.93
CA MET A 49 4.58 -18.92 -18.26
C MET A 49 3.70 -18.11 -17.30
N ILE A 50 4.17 -17.84 -16.08
CA ILE A 50 3.40 -17.02 -15.15
C ILE A 50 3.24 -15.61 -15.72
N CYS A 51 2.01 -15.13 -15.84
CA CYS A 51 1.70 -13.82 -16.42
C CYS A 51 2.29 -12.62 -15.66
N ALA A 52 2.67 -12.80 -14.39
CA ALA A 52 3.41 -11.82 -13.60
C ALA A 52 4.93 -11.90 -13.80
N SER A 53 5.44 -12.84 -14.59
CA SER A 53 6.87 -12.96 -14.91
C SER A 53 7.36 -11.71 -15.65
N GLU A 54 8.55 -11.27 -15.33
CA GLU A 54 9.20 -10.13 -15.97
C GLU A 54 9.27 -10.33 -17.49
N GLN A 55 8.79 -9.36 -18.25
CA GLN A 55 8.90 -9.36 -19.72
C GLN A 55 10.04 -8.46 -20.17
N SER A 56 10.36 -7.45 -19.34
CA SER A 56 11.37 -6.45 -19.61
C SER A 56 12.13 -6.10 -18.35
N VAL A 57 13.43 -5.86 -18.47
CA VAL A 57 14.28 -5.28 -17.43
C VAL A 57 14.79 -3.94 -17.89
N ILE A 58 14.51 -2.89 -17.13
CA ILE A 58 14.94 -1.52 -17.39
C ILE A 58 16.00 -1.17 -16.36
N VAL A 59 17.22 -0.96 -16.81
CA VAL A 59 18.38 -0.83 -15.92
C VAL A 59 18.94 0.58 -15.98
N HIS A 60 19.10 1.21 -14.83
CA HIS A 60 19.76 2.52 -14.72
C HIS A 60 21.18 2.44 -15.29
N GLN A 61 21.57 3.44 -16.10
CA GLN A 61 22.83 3.42 -16.84
C GLN A 61 24.07 3.21 -15.97
N ASN A 62 24.07 3.71 -14.72
CA ASN A 62 25.19 3.62 -13.79
C ASN A 62 25.55 2.18 -13.39
N VAL A 63 24.56 1.27 -13.44
CA VAL A 63 24.72 -0.13 -13.04
C VAL A 63 24.51 -1.11 -14.19
N TYR A 64 24.26 -0.62 -15.40
CA TYR A 64 23.92 -1.42 -16.56
C TYR A 64 24.93 -2.54 -16.84
N ASP A 65 26.23 -2.21 -16.92
CA ASP A 65 27.27 -3.17 -17.25
C ASP A 65 27.49 -4.19 -16.12
N ALA A 66 27.31 -3.78 -14.86
CA ALA A 66 27.38 -4.67 -13.71
C ALA A 66 26.21 -5.66 -13.70
N VAL A 67 24.99 -5.20 -13.98
CA VAL A 67 23.80 -6.04 -14.12
C VAL A 67 23.95 -7.04 -15.27
N LYS A 68 24.45 -6.58 -16.42
CA LYS A 68 24.72 -7.44 -17.58
C LYS A 68 25.72 -8.53 -17.23
N THR A 69 26.82 -8.17 -16.57
CA THR A 69 27.85 -9.10 -16.11
C THR A 69 27.27 -10.16 -15.17
N GLU A 70 26.43 -9.74 -14.23
CA GLU A 70 25.81 -10.64 -13.25
C GLU A 70 24.81 -11.61 -13.91
N PHE A 71 23.99 -11.13 -14.86
CA PHE A 71 23.12 -12.02 -15.65
C PHE A 71 23.92 -13.09 -16.41
N ALA A 72 24.99 -12.66 -17.11
CA ALA A 72 25.85 -13.59 -17.88
C ALA A 72 26.52 -14.63 -16.96
N ALA A 73 27.07 -14.20 -15.81
CA ALA A 73 27.70 -15.08 -14.84
C ALA A 73 26.75 -16.15 -14.26
N ARG A 74 25.43 -15.88 -14.28
CA ARG A 74 24.38 -16.80 -13.81
C ARG A 74 23.75 -17.66 -14.89
N GLY A 75 24.30 -17.66 -16.11
CA GLY A 75 23.88 -18.52 -17.21
C GLY A 75 22.76 -17.96 -18.09
N CYS A 76 22.60 -16.63 -18.10
CA CYS A 76 21.79 -15.96 -19.12
C CYS A 76 22.65 -15.68 -20.34
N TYR A 77 22.03 -15.74 -21.53
CA TYR A 77 22.70 -15.54 -22.80
C TYR A 77 22.25 -14.22 -23.43
N PHE A 78 23.20 -13.33 -23.66
CA PHE A 78 22.97 -12.09 -24.38
C PHE A 78 23.09 -12.32 -25.88
N LEU A 79 21.99 -12.09 -26.57
CA LEU A 79 21.93 -12.22 -28.04
C LEU A 79 22.75 -11.14 -28.71
N ASP A 80 23.54 -11.49 -29.72
CA ASP A 80 24.14 -10.51 -30.60
C ASP A 80 23.08 -9.87 -31.51
N PRO A 81 23.40 -8.82 -32.32
CA PRO A 81 22.41 -8.17 -33.17
C PRO A 81 21.76 -9.10 -34.21
N GLU A 82 22.49 -10.07 -34.77
CA GLU A 82 21.97 -11.03 -35.75
C GLU A 82 21.06 -12.06 -35.05
N GLU A 83 21.47 -12.55 -33.91
CA GLU A 83 20.71 -13.49 -33.09
C GLU A 83 19.44 -12.83 -32.55
N THR A 84 19.53 -11.56 -32.08
CA THR A 84 18.39 -10.75 -31.68
C THR A 84 17.32 -10.68 -32.76
N GLU A 85 17.73 -10.44 -34.02
CA GLU A 85 16.80 -10.39 -35.15
C GLU A 85 16.16 -11.76 -35.46
N LYS A 86 16.87 -12.85 -35.28
CA LYS A 86 16.33 -14.20 -35.42
C LYS A 86 15.32 -14.53 -34.32
N VAL A 87 15.64 -14.18 -33.06
CA VAL A 87 14.72 -14.40 -31.93
C VAL A 87 13.50 -13.49 -32.06
N ARG A 88 13.67 -12.20 -32.44
CA ARG A 88 12.59 -11.25 -32.71
C ARG A 88 11.52 -11.88 -33.66
N LYS A 89 11.92 -12.41 -34.76
CA LYS A 89 11.02 -13.09 -35.73
C LYS A 89 10.37 -14.36 -35.18
N THR A 90 10.87 -14.89 -34.10
CA THR A 90 10.33 -16.10 -33.47
C THR A 90 9.32 -15.77 -32.33
N ILE A 91 9.36 -14.57 -31.76
CA ILE A 91 8.45 -14.15 -30.68
C ILE A 91 7.02 -14.05 -31.19
N LEU A 92 6.81 -13.33 -32.29
CA LEU A 92 5.49 -13.16 -32.88
C LEU A 92 5.40 -13.83 -34.26
N ILE A 93 4.23 -14.41 -34.54
CA ILE A 93 3.86 -14.92 -35.86
C ILE A 93 2.54 -14.26 -36.28
N ASN A 94 2.56 -13.53 -37.38
CA ASN A 94 1.40 -12.79 -37.90
C ASN A 94 0.80 -11.84 -36.83
N GLY A 95 1.65 -11.18 -36.04
CA GLY A 95 1.25 -10.22 -35.01
C GLY A 95 0.69 -10.85 -33.72
N ALA A 96 0.73 -12.18 -33.60
CA ALA A 96 0.30 -12.88 -32.39
C ALA A 96 1.46 -13.66 -31.74
N LEU A 97 1.42 -13.83 -30.44
CA LEU A 97 2.42 -14.61 -29.70
C LEU A 97 2.55 -16.03 -30.31
N ASN A 98 3.77 -16.41 -30.61
CA ASN A 98 4.07 -17.75 -31.15
C ASN A 98 3.83 -18.82 -30.08
N ALA A 99 2.78 -19.58 -30.22
CA ALA A 99 2.43 -20.66 -29.32
C ALA A 99 3.54 -21.71 -29.12
N LYS A 100 4.49 -21.83 -30.08
CA LYS A 100 5.56 -22.81 -29.99
C LYS A 100 6.66 -22.44 -28.98
N ILE A 101 6.75 -21.19 -28.55
CA ILE A 101 7.74 -20.76 -27.55
C ILE A 101 7.17 -20.71 -26.13
N VAL A 102 5.86 -20.72 -25.97
CA VAL A 102 5.19 -20.61 -24.68
C VAL A 102 5.58 -21.80 -23.79
N GLY A 103 6.14 -21.51 -22.62
CA GLY A 103 6.57 -22.52 -21.64
C GLY A 103 7.76 -23.39 -22.08
N GLN A 104 8.44 -23.04 -23.16
CA GLN A 104 9.63 -23.76 -23.61
C GLN A 104 10.88 -23.23 -22.90
N SER A 105 11.92 -24.09 -22.83
CA SER A 105 13.22 -23.64 -22.32
C SER A 105 13.89 -22.65 -23.26
N ALA A 106 14.79 -21.81 -22.72
CA ALA A 106 15.58 -20.85 -23.51
C ALA A 106 16.36 -21.56 -24.64
N PHE A 107 16.94 -22.72 -24.34
CA PHE A 107 17.64 -23.55 -25.33
C PHE A 107 16.73 -23.95 -26.50
N ARG A 108 15.50 -24.43 -26.19
CA ARG A 108 14.55 -24.83 -27.23
C ARG A 108 14.08 -23.66 -28.08
N ILE A 109 13.94 -22.48 -27.48
CA ILE A 109 13.56 -21.24 -28.21
C ILE A 109 14.71 -20.81 -29.14
N ALA A 110 15.95 -20.89 -28.67
CA ALA A 110 17.13 -20.61 -29.50
C ALA A 110 17.19 -21.56 -30.72
N GLU A 111 16.97 -22.88 -30.52
CA GLU A 111 16.87 -23.82 -31.65
C GLU A 111 15.80 -23.43 -32.65
N LEU A 112 14.59 -23.05 -32.20
CA LEU A 112 13.49 -22.62 -33.05
C LEU A 112 13.82 -21.34 -33.85
N ALA A 113 14.64 -20.45 -33.25
CA ALA A 113 15.11 -19.23 -33.88
C ALA A 113 16.34 -19.46 -34.79
N GLY A 114 16.94 -20.65 -34.80
CA GLY A 114 18.18 -20.92 -35.51
C GLY A 114 19.40 -20.23 -34.90
N VAL A 115 19.43 -20.13 -33.57
CA VAL A 115 20.51 -19.55 -32.73
C VAL A 115 21.14 -20.69 -31.92
N THR A 116 22.47 -20.70 -31.83
CA THR A 116 23.19 -21.69 -31.06
C THR A 116 23.60 -21.12 -29.72
N VAL A 117 23.12 -21.72 -28.63
CA VAL A 117 23.44 -21.30 -27.25
C VAL A 117 23.89 -22.50 -26.42
N PRO A 118 24.61 -22.30 -25.29
CA PRO A 118 24.92 -23.40 -24.37
C PRO A 118 23.67 -24.11 -23.85
N GLU A 119 23.72 -25.43 -23.67
CA GLU A 119 22.59 -26.25 -23.24
C GLU A 119 21.98 -25.80 -21.91
N GLY A 120 22.80 -25.29 -20.99
CA GLY A 120 22.36 -24.78 -19.68
C GLY A 120 21.84 -23.33 -19.67
N THR A 121 21.63 -22.72 -20.85
CA THR A 121 21.13 -21.33 -20.93
C THR A 121 19.77 -21.18 -20.26
N LYS A 122 19.68 -20.25 -19.31
CA LYS A 122 18.47 -20.01 -18.52
C LYS A 122 17.51 -19.05 -19.16
N ILE A 123 18.02 -17.95 -19.70
CA ILE A 123 17.22 -16.86 -20.30
C ILE A 123 17.96 -16.36 -21.55
N LEU A 124 17.22 -16.06 -22.62
CA LEU A 124 17.71 -15.33 -23.77
C LEU A 124 17.42 -13.84 -23.54
N ILE A 125 18.43 -12.99 -23.57
CA ILE A 125 18.30 -11.56 -23.34
C ILE A 125 18.61 -10.80 -24.63
N GLY A 126 17.62 -10.04 -25.13
CA GLY A 126 17.81 -9.07 -26.20
C GLY A 126 17.98 -7.66 -25.64
N GLU A 127 19.10 -7.01 -25.97
CA GLU A 127 19.27 -5.59 -25.71
C GLU A 127 18.54 -4.81 -26.80
N VAL A 128 17.51 -4.06 -26.42
CA VAL A 128 16.63 -3.32 -27.33
C VAL A 128 16.38 -1.91 -26.83
N GLU A 129 16.01 -1.01 -27.75
CA GLU A 129 15.84 0.41 -27.44
C GLU A 129 14.36 0.82 -27.37
N SER A 130 13.55 0.34 -28.34
CA SER A 130 12.15 0.72 -28.43
C SER A 130 11.29 -0.06 -27.42
N VAL A 131 10.42 0.66 -26.74
CA VAL A 131 9.45 0.13 -25.77
C VAL A 131 8.03 0.04 -26.34
N ASP A 132 7.80 0.46 -27.60
CA ASP A 132 6.51 0.37 -28.24
C ASP A 132 6.27 -1.01 -28.88
N LEU A 133 5.02 -1.35 -29.19
CA LEU A 133 4.64 -2.66 -29.71
C LEU A 133 5.08 -2.92 -31.18
N SER A 134 5.80 -2.02 -31.81
CA SER A 134 6.51 -2.31 -33.07
C SER A 134 7.78 -3.15 -32.83
N GLU A 135 8.26 -3.20 -31.59
CA GLU A 135 9.35 -4.06 -31.14
C GLU A 135 8.79 -5.34 -30.51
N GLU A 136 9.06 -6.48 -31.10
CA GLU A 136 8.53 -7.76 -30.63
C GLU A 136 9.01 -8.13 -29.22
N PHE A 137 10.20 -7.70 -28.84
CA PHE A 137 10.69 -7.88 -27.45
C PHE A 137 9.90 -7.08 -26.42
N ALA A 138 9.15 -6.03 -26.83
CA ALA A 138 8.30 -5.27 -25.93
C ALA A 138 6.99 -6.00 -25.56
N HIS A 139 6.64 -7.07 -26.26
CA HIS A 139 5.42 -7.84 -25.99
C HIS A 139 5.55 -8.83 -24.83
N GLU A 140 4.40 -9.32 -24.35
CA GLU A 140 4.34 -10.51 -23.48
C GLU A 140 4.82 -11.75 -24.25
N LYS A 141 5.75 -12.50 -23.66
CA LYS A 141 6.42 -13.63 -24.31
C LYS A 141 6.10 -14.99 -23.72
N LEU A 142 5.63 -15.04 -22.47
CA LEU A 142 5.30 -16.27 -21.71
C LEU A 142 6.36 -17.37 -21.84
N SER A 143 7.62 -16.96 -21.79
CA SER A 143 8.79 -17.81 -22.07
C SER A 143 10.06 -17.15 -21.46
N PRO A 144 11.16 -17.88 -21.31
CA PRO A 144 12.42 -17.35 -20.80
C PRO A 144 13.18 -16.48 -21.84
N VAL A 145 12.47 -15.54 -22.44
CA VAL A 145 13.01 -14.47 -23.30
C VAL A 145 12.74 -13.15 -22.61
N LEU A 146 13.76 -12.30 -22.49
CA LEU A 146 13.73 -11.05 -21.75
C LEU A 146 14.23 -9.89 -22.63
N ALA A 147 13.52 -8.77 -22.62
CA ALA A 147 14.04 -7.52 -23.15
C ALA A 147 14.89 -6.83 -22.08
N MET A 148 16.01 -6.24 -22.46
CA MET A 148 16.82 -5.41 -21.57
C MET A 148 16.98 -4.01 -22.16
N TYR A 149 16.54 -3.01 -21.39
CA TYR A 149 16.60 -1.60 -21.76
C TYR A 149 17.59 -0.87 -20.85
N LYS A 150 18.28 0.09 -21.43
CA LYS A 150 19.09 1.05 -20.69
C LYS A 150 18.28 2.31 -20.41
N ALA A 151 18.28 2.79 -19.16
CA ALA A 151 17.66 4.06 -18.78
C ALA A 151 18.73 5.07 -18.40
N GLU A 152 18.55 6.32 -18.82
CA GLU A 152 19.46 7.42 -18.49
C GLU A 152 19.42 7.77 -17.00
N ASP A 153 18.20 7.74 -16.44
CA ASP A 153 17.93 7.98 -15.02
C ASP A 153 16.67 7.22 -14.58
N ILE A 154 16.27 7.42 -13.34
CA ILE A 154 15.09 6.74 -12.79
C ILE A 154 13.78 7.21 -13.45
N HIS A 155 13.68 8.47 -13.87
CA HIS A 155 12.48 9.00 -14.51
C HIS A 155 12.34 8.46 -15.94
N ASP A 156 13.45 8.31 -16.66
CA ASP A 156 13.47 7.62 -17.96
C ASP A 156 13.07 6.14 -17.79
N ALA A 157 13.53 5.48 -16.73
CA ALA A 157 13.09 4.12 -16.42
C ALA A 157 11.59 4.05 -16.14
N PHE A 158 11.03 5.00 -15.41
CA PHE A 158 9.58 5.09 -15.17
C PHE A 158 8.80 5.33 -16.47
N ASN A 159 9.27 6.23 -17.34
CA ASN A 159 8.63 6.50 -18.62
C ASN A 159 8.57 5.24 -19.50
N LYS A 160 9.68 4.50 -19.59
CA LYS A 160 9.74 3.22 -20.32
C LYS A 160 8.80 2.17 -19.72
N ALA A 161 8.75 2.06 -18.39
CA ALA A 161 7.87 1.12 -17.71
C ALA A 161 6.38 1.47 -17.93
N GLU A 162 6.00 2.75 -17.83
CA GLU A 162 4.64 3.21 -18.13
C GLU A 162 4.21 2.88 -19.53
N GLN A 163 5.09 3.09 -20.52
CA GLN A 163 4.79 2.78 -21.92
C GLN A 163 4.55 1.28 -22.13
N LEU A 164 5.44 0.43 -21.60
CA LEU A 164 5.29 -1.03 -21.66
C LEU A 164 3.99 -1.52 -21.01
N ILE A 165 3.59 -0.91 -19.89
CA ILE A 165 2.33 -1.21 -19.21
C ILE A 165 1.14 -0.74 -20.06
N ALA A 166 1.21 0.49 -20.60
CA ALA A 166 0.14 1.07 -21.40
C ALA A 166 -0.15 0.24 -22.65
N ASP A 167 0.87 -0.28 -23.29
CA ASP A 167 0.76 -0.99 -24.55
C ASP A 167 0.35 -2.46 -24.40
N GLY A 168 0.61 -3.09 -23.26
CA GLY A 168 0.35 -4.52 -23.14
C GLY A 168 0.03 -5.10 -21.78
N GLY A 169 0.05 -4.30 -20.70
CA GLY A 169 0.01 -4.84 -19.34
C GLY A 169 -0.86 -4.09 -18.33
N TYR A 170 -1.82 -3.29 -18.78
CA TYR A 170 -2.66 -2.50 -17.87
C TYR A 170 -3.28 -3.33 -16.74
N GLY A 171 -3.09 -2.83 -15.52
CA GLY A 171 -3.66 -3.40 -14.31
C GLY A 171 -2.94 -4.65 -13.80
N HIS A 172 -1.93 -5.19 -14.49
CA HIS A 172 -1.36 -6.48 -14.09
C HIS A 172 -0.33 -6.33 -12.96
N THR A 173 0.94 -6.23 -13.26
CA THR A 173 2.04 -6.27 -12.29
C THR A 173 3.20 -5.40 -12.78
N SER A 174 3.90 -4.77 -11.87
CA SER A 174 5.19 -4.09 -12.09
C SER A 174 6.13 -4.34 -10.92
N SER A 175 7.43 -4.29 -11.15
CA SER A 175 8.41 -4.50 -10.08
C SER A 175 9.56 -3.48 -10.15
N ILE A 176 10.16 -3.22 -9.00
CA ILE A 176 11.32 -2.33 -8.85
C ILE A 176 12.29 -2.92 -7.83
N TYR A 177 13.57 -2.78 -8.13
CA TYR A 177 14.68 -3.10 -7.24
C TYR A 177 15.44 -1.81 -6.92
N LEU A 178 15.51 -1.46 -5.64
CA LEU A 178 16.15 -0.24 -5.13
C LEU A 178 16.48 -0.41 -3.65
N ASN A 179 17.19 0.55 -3.07
CA ASN A 179 17.34 0.63 -1.62
C ASN A 179 16.08 1.25 -1.01
N GLU A 180 15.17 0.42 -0.53
CA GLU A 180 13.87 0.84 0.02
C GLU A 180 13.98 1.70 1.28
N ILE A 181 15.14 1.70 1.96
CA ILE A 181 15.36 2.49 3.17
C ILE A 181 15.70 3.94 2.83
N THR A 182 16.46 4.16 1.76
CA THR A 182 16.93 5.52 1.37
C THR A 182 16.08 6.15 0.26
N GLU A 183 15.40 5.36 -0.56
CA GLU A 183 14.75 5.78 -1.80
C GLU A 183 13.21 5.77 -1.71
N HIS A 184 12.65 6.16 -0.56
CA HIS A 184 11.19 6.20 -0.37
C HIS A 184 10.47 7.07 -1.41
N GLU A 185 11.04 8.22 -1.77
CA GLU A 185 10.43 9.13 -2.75
C GLU A 185 10.33 8.49 -4.14
N LYS A 186 11.37 7.78 -4.57
CA LYS A 186 11.35 7.02 -5.84
C LYS A 186 10.31 5.91 -5.80
N LEU A 187 10.20 5.22 -4.67
CA LEU A 187 9.22 4.14 -4.49
C LEU A 187 7.78 4.69 -4.53
N ASP A 188 7.52 5.79 -3.85
CA ASP A 188 6.22 6.44 -3.83
C ASP A 188 5.82 6.95 -5.22
N GLU A 189 6.78 7.56 -5.96
CA GLU A 189 6.55 7.98 -7.34
C GLU A 189 6.27 6.79 -8.25
N PHE A 190 7.05 5.71 -8.15
CA PHE A 190 6.82 4.48 -8.91
C PHE A 190 5.42 3.92 -8.64
N ALA A 191 5.03 3.81 -7.37
CA ALA A 191 3.73 3.29 -6.98
C ALA A 191 2.56 4.17 -7.49
N ALA A 192 2.75 5.48 -7.51
CA ALA A 192 1.74 6.41 -8.00
C ALA A 192 1.58 6.39 -9.54
N ARG A 193 2.70 6.20 -10.26
CA ARG A 193 2.72 6.23 -11.73
C ARG A 193 2.26 4.92 -12.37
N MET A 194 2.66 3.77 -11.83
CA MET A 194 2.40 2.47 -12.44
C MET A 194 0.92 2.09 -12.34
N LYS A 195 0.24 2.01 -13.45
CA LYS A 195 -1.18 1.58 -13.52
C LYS A 195 -1.29 0.06 -13.48
N THR A 196 -0.82 -0.53 -12.39
CA THR A 196 -0.85 -1.97 -12.11
C THR A 196 -1.41 -2.23 -10.71
N CYS A 197 -2.13 -3.33 -10.53
CA CYS A 197 -2.74 -3.71 -9.25
C CYS A 197 -1.74 -4.34 -8.28
N ARG A 198 -0.56 -4.74 -8.76
CA ARG A 198 0.52 -5.35 -7.98
C ARG A 198 1.82 -4.60 -8.25
N ILE A 199 2.35 -3.99 -7.20
CA ILE A 199 3.66 -3.34 -7.18
C ILE A 199 4.55 -4.20 -6.29
N LEU A 200 5.62 -4.73 -6.84
CA LEU A 200 6.56 -5.60 -6.15
C LEU A 200 7.89 -4.91 -5.95
N VAL A 201 8.40 -4.93 -4.75
CA VAL A 201 9.66 -4.27 -4.37
C VAL A 201 10.64 -5.34 -3.91
N ASN A 202 11.84 -5.36 -4.52
CA ASN A 202 12.93 -6.28 -4.18
C ASN A 202 12.48 -7.77 -4.12
N THR A 203 11.54 -8.16 -4.98
CA THR A 203 10.86 -9.46 -4.91
C THR A 203 10.78 -10.09 -6.32
N PRO A 204 11.02 -11.40 -6.47
CA PRO A 204 10.79 -12.12 -7.74
C PRO A 204 9.33 -11.93 -8.19
N SER A 205 9.12 -11.41 -9.40
CA SER A 205 7.80 -10.94 -9.80
C SER A 205 6.77 -12.07 -9.95
N SER A 206 7.14 -13.22 -10.51
CA SER A 206 6.25 -14.38 -10.60
C SER A 206 5.79 -14.84 -9.22
N HIS A 207 6.73 -15.11 -8.31
CA HIS A 207 6.44 -15.63 -6.99
C HIS A 207 5.70 -14.62 -6.12
N GLY A 208 6.17 -13.37 -6.11
CA GLY A 208 5.51 -12.30 -5.37
C GLY A 208 4.10 -12.03 -5.88
N GLY A 209 3.90 -12.02 -7.20
CA GLY A 209 2.61 -11.78 -7.84
C GLY A 209 1.58 -12.87 -7.55
N ILE A 210 1.97 -14.13 -7.58
CA ILE A 210 1.07 -15.25 -7.23
C ILE A 210 0.82 -15.39 -5.72
N GLY A 211 1.52 -14.60 -4.87
CA GLY A 211 1.27 -14.58 -3.43
C GLY A 211 1.88 -15.78 -2.71
N ASP A 212 3.20 -15.89 -2.75
CA ASP A 212 3.96 -16.91 -2.02
C ASP A 212 4.58 -16.37 -0.72
N LEU A 213 5.61 -17.09 -0.21
CA LEU A 213 6.31 -16.75 1.03
C LEU A 213 7.15 -15.46 0.97
N TYR A 214 7.36 -14.85 -0.22
CA TYR A 214 8.14 -13.62 -0.35
C TYR A 214 7.37 -12.39 0.17
N ASN A 215 6.03 -12.45 0.16
CA ASN A 215 5.20 -11.42 0.77
C ASN A 215 3.90 -12.01 1.31
N PHE A 216 3.32 -11.35 2.32
CA PHE A 216 2.04 -11.76 2.94
C PHE A 216 0.89 -10.82 2.59
N LYS A 217 1.09 -9.89 1.65
CA LYS A 217 0.05 -8.93 1.24
C LYS A 217 -0.86 -9.47 0.15
N LEU A 218 -0.36 -10.39 -0.67
CA LEU A 218 -1.11 -10.97 -1.77
C LEU A 218 -1.53 -12.40 -1.42
N ALA A 219 -2.82 -12.69 -1.55
CA ALA A 219 -3.33 -14.04 -1.34
C ALA A 219 -2.84 -14.99 -2.44
N PRO A 220 -2.49 -16.25 -2.14
CA PRO A 220 -2.06 -17.21 -3.14
C PRO A 220 -3.10 -17.41 -4.24
N SER A 221 -2.72 -17.19 -5.50
CA SER A 221 -3.59 -17.39 -6.66
C SER A 221 -2.77 -17.43 -7.96
N LEU A 222 -3.26 -18.19 -8.94
CA LEU A 222 -2.79 -18.14 -10.32
C LEU A 222 -3.70 -17.26 -11.21
N THR A 223 -4.75 -16.66 -10.64
CA THR A 223 -5.67 -15.77 -11.35
C THR A 223 -5.50 -14.36 -10.79
N LEU A 224 -4.75 -13.54 -11.51
CA LEU A 224 -4.27 -12.24 -11.05
C LEU A 224 -5.12 -11.11 -11.66
N GLY A 225 -6.17 -10.68 -10.97
CA GLY A 225 -7.08 -9.64 -11.44
C GLY A 225 -6.37 -8.32 -11.73
N CYS A 226 -6.75 -7.68 -12.84
CA CYS A 226 -6.13 -6.44 -13.33
C CYS A 226 -7.02 -5.21 -13.12
N GLY A 227 -8.14 -5.35 -12.42
CA GLY A 227 -9.07 -4.26 -12.10
C GLY A 227 -9.63 -3.56 -13.34
N SER A 228 -10.14 -2.36 -13.14
CA SER A 228 -10.72 -1.54 -14.21
C SER A 228 -9.69 -1.15 -15.28
N TRP A 229 -8.43 -0.96 -14.91
CA TRP A 229 -7.36 -0.69 -15.88
C TRP A 229 -7.22 -1.82 -16.90
N GLY A 230 -7.27 -3.08 -16.47
CA GLY A 230 -7.21 -4.25 -17.34
C GLY A 230 -8.57 -4.73 -17.87
N GLY A 231 -9.65 -3.98 -17.62
CA GLY A 231 -11.01 -4.36 -18.02
C GLY A 231 -11.52 -5.60 -17.30
N ASN A 232 -11.11 -5.82 -16.05
CA ASN A 232 -11.45 -6.98 -15.25
C ASN A 232 -12.45 -6.63 -14.12
N SER A 233 -13.18 -7.64 -13.68
CA SER A 233 -14.15 -7.51 -12.58
C SER A 233 -13.50 -7.41 -11.20
N VAL A 234 -12.25 -7.80 -11.06
CA VAL A 234 -11.49 -7.81 -9.81
C VAL A 234 -10.08 -7.24 -10.01
N SER A 235 -9.54 -6.58 -8.98
CA SER A 235 -8.20 -6.00 -8.96
C SER A 235 -7.20 -6.78 -8.08
N GLU A 236 -7.65 -7.83 -7.44
CA GLU A 236 -6.86 -8.62 -6.49
C GLU A 236 -6.64 -10.05 -6.99
N ASN A 237 -5.83 -10.80 -6.26
CA ASN A 237 -5.63 -12.21 -6.50
C ASN A 237 -6.95 -12.96 -6.22
N VAL A 238 -7.44 -13.69 -7.22
CA VAL A 238 -8.75 -14.34 -7.14
C VAL A 238 -8.67 -15.55 -6.19
N GLY A 239 -9.55 -15.54 -5.21
CA GLY A 239 -9.69 -16.63 -4.22
C GLY A 239 -11.16 -17.04 -4.07
N VAL A 240 -11.41 -17.94 -3.12
CA VAL A 240 -12.74 -18.52 -2.85
C VAL A 240 -13.83 -17.45 -2.67
N LYS A 241 -13.51 -16.33 -2.03
CA LYS A 241 -14.47 -15.22 -1.79
C LYS A 241 -15.09 -14.66 -3.08
N HIS A 242 -14.45 -14.82 -4.23
CA HIS A 242 -14.95 -14.34 -5.53
C HIS A 242 -15.93 -15.33 -6.19
N LEU A 243 -16.03 -16.54 -5.66
CA LEU A 243 -16.85 -17.64 -6.19
C LEU A 243 -18.07 -17.92 -5.32
N ILE A 244 -18.21 -17.24 -4.19
CA ILE A 244 -19.33 -17.42 -3.26
C ILE A 244 -20.21 -16.18 -3.21
N ASN A 245 -21.49 -16.39 -2.91
CA ASN A 245 -22.40 -15.30 -2.62
C ASN A 245 -22.31 -14.94 -1.14
N ILE A 246 -21.85 -13.73 -0.84
CA ILE A 246 -21.79 -13.20 0.51
C ILE A 246 -23.12 -12.52 0.82
N LYS A 247 -23.80 -12.97 1.86
CA LYS A 247 -25.00 -12.32 2.39
C LYS A 247 -24.60 -11.43 3.55
N THR A 248 -24.98 -10.18 3.48
CA THR A 248 -24.81 -9.25 4.59
C THR A 248 -26.11 -9.15 5.35
N VAL A 249 -26.09 -9.44 6.64
CA VAL A 249 -27.20 -9.16 7.57
C VAL A 249 -26.90 -7.82 8.21
N ALA A 250 -27.71 -6.82 7.91
CA ALA A 250 -27.59 -5.49 8.49
C ALA A 250 -28.73 -5.29 9.47
N GLU A 251 -28.40 -5.17 10.73
CA GLU A 251 -29.35 -4.85 11.78
C GLU A 251 -29.34 -3.34 12.05
N ARG A 252 -30.49 -2.81 12.39
CA ARG A 252 -30.58 -1.43 12.82
C ARG A 252 -29.86 -1.30 14.16
N ARG A 253 -28.82 -0.45 14.20
CA ARG A 253 -27.93 -0.33 15.36
C ARG A 253 -28.58 0.34 16.55
N GLU A 254 -29.53 1.26 16.29
CA GLU A 254 -30.12 1.93 17.41
C GLU A 254 -31.49 1.37 17.71
N ASN A 255 -31.52 0.47 18.62
CA ASN A 255 -32.69 0.15 19.39
C ASN A 255 -32.73 0.96 20.68
N MET A 256 -31.82 1.93 20.83
CA MET A 256 -31.75 2.76 22.02
C MET A 256 -32.63 3.98 21.83
N LEU A 257 -33.84 3.88 22.30
CA LEU A 257 -34.75 4.99 22.47
C LEU A 257 -34.62 5.61 23.86
N TRP A 258 -33.40 5.63 24.39
CA TRP A 258 -33.17 6.27 25.68
C TRP A 258 -32.28 7.52 25.50
N PHE A 259 -32.62 8.55 26.22
CA PHE A 259 -31.87 9.80 26.32
C PHE A 259 -31.39 9.95 27.75
N ARG A 260 -30.10 10.15 27.94
CA ARG A 260 -29.50 10.43 29.26
C ARG A 260 -29.05 11.89 29.28
N ALA A 261 -29.72 12.69 30.08
CA ALA A 261 -29.31 14.06 30.40
C ALA A 261 -28.36 14.07 31.60
N PRO A 262 -27.48 15.07 31.71
CA PRO A 262 -26.79 15.33 32.99
C PRO A 262 -27.78 15.44 34.14
N GLU A 263 -27.38 14.96 35.31
CA GLU A 263 -28.20 15.05 36.53
C GLU A 263 -28.60 16.50 36.87
N LYS A 264 -27.69 17.45 36.59
CA LYS A 264 -27.92 18.87 36.79
C LYS A 264 -27.40 19.69 35.61
N VAL A 265 -28.19 20.68 35.22
CA VAL A 265 -27.85 21.68 34.20
C VAL A 265 -28.12 23.06 34.78
N TYR A 266 -27.09 23.92 34.83
CA TYR A 266 -27.20 25.30 35.30
C TYR A 266 -27.24 26.24 34.10
N ILE A 267 -28.35 26.97 33.92
CA ILE A 267 -28.54 27.91 32.83
C ILE A 267 -28.93 29.28 33.37
N LYS A 268 -27.95 30.11 33.66
CA LYS A 268 -28.19 31.53 34.03
C LYS A 268 -26.85 32.27 34.05
N LYS A 269 -26.84 33.54 33.68
CA LYS A 269 -25.68 34.40 33.91
C LYS A 269 -25.31 34.39 35.42
N GLY A 270 -24.06 34.06 35.76
CA GLY A 270 -23.57 34.01 37.12
C GLY A 270 -23.82 32.67 37.86
N CYS A 271 -24.28 31.61 37.21
CA CYS A 271 -24.47 30.30 37.85
C CYS A 271 -23.17 29.50 38.02
N LEU A 272 -22.06 29.87 37.38
CA LEU A 272 -20.79 29.13 37.47
C LEU A 272 -20.28 28.94 38.89
N PRO A 273 -20.21 29.98 39.75
CA PRO A 273 -19.78 29.80 41.15
C PRO A 273 -20.66 28.81 41.92
N VAL A 274 -22.00 28.84 41.69
CA VAL A 274 -22.94 27.94 42.34
C VAL A 274 -22.70 26.49 41.92
N ALA A 275 -22.43 26.26 40.62
CA ALA A 275 -22.10 24.93 40.10
C ALA A 275 -20.76 24.42 40.68
N LEU A 276 -19.76 25.29 40.79
CA LEU A 276 -18.47 24.92 41.37
C LEU A 276 -18.53 24.64 42.89
N ASP A 277 -19.39 25.32 43.64
CA ASP A 277 -19.59 25.07 45.05
C ASP A 277 -20.00 23.62 45.35
N GLU A 278 -20.68 22.94 44.44
CA GLU A 278 -21.04 21.53 44.57
C GLU A 278 -19.81 20.60 44.60
N LEU A 279 -18.73 20.95 43.95
CA LEU A 279 -17.51 20.13 43.93
C LEU A 279 -16.99 19.91 45.35
N LYS A 280 -17.01 20.95 46.19
CA LYS A 280 -16.59 20.88 47.58
C LYS A 280 -17.70 20.40 48.53
N ASN A 281 -18.84 21.06 48.46
CA ASN A 281 -19.88 20.94 49.45
C ASN A 281 -20.74 19.68 49.36
N ILE A 282 -20.86 19.13 48.10
CA ILE A 282 -21.65 17.95 47.83
C ILE A 282 -20.75 16.76 47.49
N MET A 283 -19.76 16.99 46.58
CA MET A 283 -18.95 15.91 46.02
C MET A 283 -17.64 15.67 46.81
N GLY A 284 -17.24 16.59 47.71
CA GLY A 284 -16.05 16.47 48.55
C GLY A 284 -14.72 16.48 47.77
N LYS A 285 -14.70 17.09 46.56
CA LYS A 285 -13.53 17.12 45.70
C LYS A 285 -12.43 18.04 46.22
N LYS A 286 -11.18 17.65 45.96
CA LYS A 286 -9.99 18.35 46.47
C LYS A 286 -8.98 18.74 45.39
N ARG A 287 -9.00 18.09 44.26
CA ARG A 287 -7.99 18.26 43.20
C ARG A 287 -8.66 18.30 41.82
N ALA A 288 -8.81 19.50 41.27
CA ALA A 288 -9.50 19.71 39.98
C ALA A 288 -8.51 19.85 38.83
N PHE A 289 -8.72 19.09 37.73
CA PHE A 289 -7.98 19.24 36.50
C PHE A 289 -8.86 19.95 35.47
N ILE A 290 -8.43 21.10 34.98
CA ILE A 290 -9.18 21.93 34.04
C ILE A 290 -8.67 21.62 32.65
N VAL A 291 -9.56 21.25 31.70
CA VAL A 291 -9.25 20.98 30.31
C VAL A 291 -9.90 22.05 29.45
N THR A 292 -9.11 22.73 28.62
CA THR A 292 -9.60 23.83 27.79
C THR A 292 -8.71 24.00 26.53
N ASP A 293 -9.16 24.83 25.59
CA ASP A 293 -8.36 25.19 24.42
C ASP A 293 -7.41 26.36 24.71
N ASN A 294 -6.45 26.55 23.80
CA ASN A 294 -5.40 27.56 23.93
C ASN A 294 -5.95 29.01 23.92
N PHE A 295 -7.03 29.23 23.15
CA PHE A 295 -7.64 30.56 23.08
C PHE A 295 -8.28 30.96 24.42
N LEU A 296 -9.11 30.09 24.99
CA LEU A 296 -9.77 30.34 26.27
C LEU A 296 -8.75 30.47 27.41
N TYR A 297 -7.72 29.61 27.40
CA TYR A 297 -6.66 29.65 28.39
C TYR A 297 -5.88 30.98 28.37
N LYS A 298 -5.35 31.37 27.20
CA LYS A 298 -4.54 32.59 27.02
C LYS A 298 -5.32 33.87 27.30
N ASN A 299 -6.61 33.88 27.01
CA ASN A 299 -7.47 35.05 27.23
C ASN A 299 -8.11 35.08 28.62
N GLY A 300 -7.68 34.21 29.53
CA GLY A 300 -8.07 34.27 30.93
C GLY A 300 -9.48 33.79 31.28
N TYR A 301 -10.14 33.06 30.35
CA TYR A 301 -11.49 32.51 30.61
C TYR A 301 -11.50 31.44 31.70
N THR A 302 -10.36 30.84 32.02
CA THR A 302 -10.20 29.93 33.17
C THR A 302 -10.20 30.64 34.51
N LYS A 303 -9.89 31.93 34.54
CA LYS A 303 -9.72 32.68 35.80
C LYS A 303 -10.94 32.63 36.74
N PRO A 304 -12.18 32.79 36.28
CA PRO A 304 -13.34 32.67 37.21
C PRO A 304 -13.47 31.28 37.87
N ILE A 305 -12.96 30.23 37.18
CA ILE A 305 -12.94 28.86 37.74
C ILE A 305 -11.82 28.75 38.74
N THR A 306 -10.58 29.12 38.36
CA THR A 306 -9.42 29.00 39.23
C THR A 306 -9.56 29.83 40.51
N ASP A 307 -10.03 31.10 40.41
CA ASP A 307 -10.27 31.97 41.58
C ASP A 307 -11.30 31.33 42.53
N LYS A 308 -12.34 30.69 42.00
CA LYS A 308 -13.34 30.02 42.84
C LYS A 308 -12.80 28.72 43.46
N LEU A 309 -11.99 27.96 42.73
CA LEU A 309 -11.32 26.78 43.29
C LEU A 309 -10.35 27.16 44.43
N ASP A 310 -9.59 28.24 44.25
CA ASP A 310 -8.69 28.78 45.29
C ASP A 310 -9.47 29.22 46.55
N GLU A 311 -10.59 29.96 46.39
CA GLU A 311 -11.49 30.32 47.49
C GLU A 311 -11.95 29.10 48.27
N MET A 312 -12.25 28.01 47.55
CA MET A 312 -12.70 26.75 48.16
C MET A 312 -11.55 25.89 48.72
N GLY A 313 -10.30 26.25 48.48
CA GLY A 313 -9.13 25.44 48.84
C GLY A 313 -9.00 24.14 48.06
N ILE A 314 -9.49 24.11 46.82
CA ILE A 314 -9.34 23.00 45.91
C ILE A 314 -8.08 23.23 45.05
N VAL A 315 -7.11 22.35 45.14
CA VAL A 315 -5.89 22.41 44.32
C VAL A 315 -6.25 22.17 42.88
N HIS A 316 -5.68 22.93 41.95
CA HIS A 316 -6.02 22.78 40.54
C HIS A 316 -4.79 22.83 39.62
N ALA A 317 -4.92 22.20 38.46
CA ALA A 317 -4.01 22.30 37.33
C ALA A 317 -4.81 22.48 36.05
N THR A 318 -4.20 23.07 35.02
CA THR A 318 -4.90 23.36 33.74
C THR A 318 -4.11 22.81 32.57
N PHE A 319 -4.78 22.03 31.75
CA PHE A 319 -4.33 21.66 30.42
C PHE A 319 -5.03 22.58 29.40
N GLY A 320 -4.25 23.50 28.81
CA GLY A 320 -4.75 24.56 27.92
C GLY A 320 -4.44 24.37 26.43
N ASP A 321 -4.07 23.17 26.00
CA ASP A 321 -3.58 22.91 24.64
C ASP A 321 -4.52 22.04 23.79
N VAL A 322 -5.82 22.03 24.10
CA VAL A 322 -6.77 21.31 23.27
C VAL A 322 -6.91 22.01 21.91
N ALA A 323 -6.60 21.31 20.84
CA ALA A 323 -6.80 21.75 19.46
C ALA A 323 -8.27 21.57 19.02
N PRO A 324 -8.76 22.34 18.03
CA PRO A 324 -9.98 21.98 17.30
C PRO A 324 -9.85 20.55 16.77
N ASP A 325 -10.91 19.74 16.89
CA ASP A 325 -10.90 18.32 16.55
C ASP A 325 -9.73 17.57 17.22
N PRO A 326 -9.78 17.37 18.53
CA PRO A 326 -8.65 16.89 19.32
C PRO A 326 -8.20 15.49 18.86
N THR A 327 -6.90 15.34 18.66
CA THR A 327 -6.28 14.04 18.32
C THR A 327 -6.06 13.20 19.57
N LEU A 328 -5.87 11.89 19.38
CA LEU A 328 -5.50 10.98 20.46
C LEU A 328 -4.21 11.44 21.18
N GLN A 329 -3.20 11.90 20.42
CA GLN A 329 -1.94 12.42 20.96
C GLN A 329 -2.16 13.65 21.86
N CYS A 330 -3.16 14.48 21.55
CA CYS A 330 -3.53 15.60 22.41
C CYS A 330 -4.08 15.10 23.75
N ALA A 331 -4.94 14.08 23.71
CA ALA A 331 -5.48 13.47 24.93
C ALA A 331 -4.40 12.77 25.78
N GLU A 332 -3.49 12.03 25.14
CA GLU A 332 -2.36 11.36 25.82
C GLU A 332 -1.47 12.34 26.57
N LYS A 333 -1.13 13.50 25.99
CA LYS A 333 -0.39 14.57 26.69
C LYS A 333 -1.13 15.08 27.94
N GLY A 334 -2.45 15.23 27.83
CA GLY A 334 -3.27 15.62 28.98
C GLY A 334 -3.26 14.54 30.07
N VAL A 335 -3.33 13.27 29.70
CA VAL A 335 -3.25 12.14 30.65
C VAL A 335 -1.91 12.08 31.37
N GLU A 336 -0.79 12.36 30.69
CA GLU A 336 0.53 12.47 31.35
C GLU A 336 0.52 13.52 32.44
N GLN A 337 -0.07 14.69 32.17
CA GLN A 337 -0.20 15.73 33.18
C GLN A 337 -1.18 15.34 34.32
N MET A 338 -2.27 14.66 34.00
CA MET A 338 -3.21 14.14 34.98
C MET A 338 -2.53 13.13 35.92
N ARG A 339 -1.71 12.22 35.38
CA ARG A 339 -0.96 11.23 36.18
C ARG A 339 0.01 11.90 37.16
N ALA A 340 0.66 12.99 36.75
CA ALA A 340 1.56 13.76 37.57
C ALA A 340 0.80 14.58 38.64
N PHE A 341 -0.41 15.06 38.33
CA PHE A 341 -1.22 15.90 39.21
C PHE A 341 -2.16 15.09 40.10
N GLU A 342 -2.59 13.89 39.73
CA GLU A 342 -3.53 13.02 40.44
C GLU A 342 -4.87 13.70 40.79
N PRO A 343 -5.67 14.13 39.81
CA PRO A 343 -6.96 14.77 40.03
C PRO A 343 -8.01 13.79 40.55
N ASP A 344 -8.97 14.31 41.32
CA ASP A 344 -10.19 13.61 41.71
C ASP A 344 -11.46 14.15 41.00
N THR A 345 -11.28 15.17 40.17
CA THR A 345 -12.34 15.71 39.29
C THR A 345 -11.76 16.42 38.07
N ILE A 346 -12.53 16.42 37.00
CA ILE A 346 -12.17 17.11 35.72
C ILE A 346 -13.23 18.19 35.45
N ILE A 347 -12.77 19.36 35.03
CA ILE A 347 -13.60 20.46 34.59
C ILE A 347 -13.25 20.75 33.12
N ALA A 348 -14.17 20.51 32.21
CA ALA A 348 -14.00 20.90 30.80
C ALA A 348 -14.58 22.30 30.59
N LEU A 349 -13.77 23.24 30.12
CA LEU A 349 -14.18 24.60 29.77
C LEU A 349 -14.06 24.77 28.24
N GLY A 350 -15.17 24.92 27.52
CA GLY A 350 -15.18 25.15 26.10
C GLY A 350 -16.36 24.52 25.38
N GLY A 351 -16.20 24.36 24.07
CA GLY A 351 -17.15 23.66 23.21
C GLY A 351 -16.91 22.14 23.17
N GLY A 352 -17.41 21.50 22.10
CA GLY A 352 -17.29 20.04 21.92
C GLY A 352 -15.86 19.53 22.05
N SER A 353 -14.89 20.18 21.40
CA SER A 353 -13.49 19.75 21.41
C SER A 353 -12.91 19.63 22.82
N ALA A 354 -13.12 20.62 23.70
CA ALA A 354 -12.63 20.57 25.08
C ALA A 354 -13.36 19.50 25.89
N MET A 355 -14.67 19.34 25.70
CA MET A 355 -15.47 18.34 26.40
C MET A 355 -15.10 16.91 25.94
N ASP A 356 -14.88 16.70 24.66
CA ASP A 356 -14.52 15.39 24.13
C ASP A 356 -13.08 15.00 24.52
N ALA A 357 -12.14 15.95 24.44
CA ALA A 357 -10.78 15.73 24.95
C ALA A 357 -10.79 15.34 26.42
N ALA A 358 -11.56 16.05 27.27
CA ALA A 358 -11.66 15.75 28.69
C ALA A 358 -12.24 14.37 28.98
N LYS A 359 -13.23 13.92 28.20
CA LYS A 359 -13.80 12.56 28.31
C LYS A 359 -12.79 11.48 27.92
N ILE A 360 -12.08 11.69 26.82
CA ILE A 360 -11.03 10.75 26.37
C ILE A 360 -9.91 10.69 27.42
N MET A 361 -9.44 11.83 27.90
CA MET A 361 -8.45 11.91 28.98
C MET A 361 -8.91 11.17 30.23
N TRP A 362 -10.16 11.35 30.61
CA TRP A 362 -10.72 10.65 31.79
C TRP A 362 -10.68 9.14 31.61
N VAL A 363 -11.17 8.63 30.46
CA VAL A 363 -11.17 7.19 30.19
C VAL A 363 -9.76 6.62 30.20
N LEU A 364 -8.80 7.27 29.52
CA LEU A 364 -7.41 6.80 29.47
C LEU A 364 -6.67 6.94 30.82
N TYR A 365 -7.13 7.84 31.69
CA TYR A 365 -6.60 8.00 33.05
C TYR A 365 -7.06 6.86 33.95
N GLU A 366 -8.35 6.55 33.96
CA GLU A 366 -8.95 5.50 34.78
C GLU A 366 -8.67 4.09 34.25
N HIS A 367 -8.56 3.97 32.89
CA HIS A 367 -8.41 2.72 32.15
C HIS A 367 -7.20 2.79 31.20
N PRO A 368 -5.97 2.69 31.73
CA PRO A 368 -4.76 2.76 30.89
C PRO A 368 -4.65 1.63 29.85
N GLU A 369 -5.37 0.53 30.08
CA GLU A 369 -5.45 -0.64 29.19
C GLU A 369 -6.44 -0.47 28.05
N ALA A 370 -7.25 0.60 28.04
CA ALA A 370 -8.31 0.76 27.05
C ALA A 370 -7.76 1.08 25.66
N ASP A 371 -8.20 0.33 24.64
CA ASP A 371 -7.95 0.65 23.24
C ASP A 371 -9.01 1.64 22.74
N PHE A 372 -8.54 2.79 22.24
CA PHE A 372 -9.41 3.84 21.71
C PHE A 372 -10.27 3.35 20.53
N MET A 373 -9.69 2.52 19.65
CA MET A 373 -10.43 1.98 18.49
C MET A 373 -11.54 1.02 18.92
N ASP A 374 -11.30 0.23 19.96
CA ASP A 374 -12.31 -0.62 20.57
C ASP A 374 -13.46 0.19 21.19
N MET A 375 -13.14 1.30 21.87
CA MET A 375 -14.14 2.20 22.44
C MET A 375 -14.99 2.89 21.37
N ALA A 376 -14.36 3.33 20.26
CA ALA A 376 -15.04 4.01 19.16
C ALA A 376 -16.05 3.09 18.43
N MET A 377 -15.85 1.77 18.51
CA MET A 377 -16.68 0.78 17.81
C MET A 377 -17.79 0.19 18.71
N ARG A 378 -17.77 0.43 20.00
CA ARG A 378 -18.75 -0.11 20.94
C ARG A 378 -19.85 0.90 21.26
N PHE A 379 -20.94 0.80 20.50
CA PHE A 379 -22.25 1.19 21.01
C PHE A 379 -22.93 -0.05 21.58
N ILE A 380 -22.84 -0.23 22.86
CA ILE A 380 -23.64 -1.24 23.55
C ILE A 380 -24.69 -0.51 24.38
#